data_e0e229ce18de860a82dc05499ebedcb7
#
_entry.id   e0e229ce18de860a82dc05499ebedcb7
#
_cell.length_a   1.000
_cell.length_b   1.000
_cell.length_c   1.000
_cell.angle_alpha   90.00
_cell.angle_beta   90.00
_cell.angle_gamma   90.00
#
_symmetry.space_group_name_H-M   'P 1'
#
loop_
_entity.id
_entity.type
_entity.pdbx_description
1 polymer ?
#
loop_
_entity_poly.entity_id
_entity_poly.type
_entity_poly.pdbx_seq_one_letter_code
_entity_poly.pdbx_strand_id
1 'polypeptide(L)'
;MTKNAYDIGDLVRCTGTFAANVANVNPDAIMFKVKAPSGAITTYTYGTDAALVRDATGVFHVDVNATEAGQYVYRFWSTGIGQAAAEGQFLVKLTLF
;
A
#
# COMPACT_ATOMS: atom_id res chain seq x y z
N MET A 1 0.34 -18.87 -7.47
CA MET A 1 1.21 -18.12 -8.42
C MET A 1 1.07 -16.64 -8.18
N THR A 2 2.19 -15.95 -8.15
CA THR A 2 2.19 -14.48 -7.99
C THR A 2 1.90 -13.82 -9.33
N LYS A 3 0.99 -12.86 -9.32
CA LYS A 3 0.69 -12.07 -10.51
C LYS A 3 1.71 -10.93 -10.61
N ASN A 4 2.50 -10.89 -11.70
CA ASN A 4 3.54 -9.89 -11.90
C ASN A 4 3.03 -8.60 -12.53
N ALA A 5 1.88 -8.65 -13.19
CA ALA A 5 1.29 -7.50 -13.83
C ALA A 5 -0.22 -7.52 -13.66
N TYR A 6 -0.80 -6.33 -13.55
CA TYR A 6 -2.23 -6.14 -13.41
C TYR A 6 -2.79 -5.46 -14.65
N ASP A 7 -4.09 -5.49 -14.79
CA ASP A 7 -4.78 -4.79 -15.89
C ASP A 7 -5.36 -3.48 -15.40
N ILE A 8 -5.52 -2.53 -16.31
CA ILE A 8 -6.24 -1.30 -16.00
C ILE A 8 -7.65 -1.68 -15.56
N GLY A 9 -8.06 -1.18 -14.41
CA GLY A 9 -9.34 -1.51 -13.78
C GLY A 9 -9.22 -2.50 -12.63
N ASP A 10 -8.07 -3.16 -12.46
CA ASP A 10 -7.87 -4.04 -11.32
C ASP A 10 -7.77 -3.24 -10.02
N LEU A 11 -8.23 -3.85 -8.94
CA LEU A 11 -8.05 -3.34 -7.59
C LEU A 11 -6.90 -4.10 -6.95
N VAL A 12 -5.79 -3.41 -6.68
CA VAL A 12 -4.55 -4.03 -6.21
C VAL A 12 -4.39 -3.82 -4.73
N ARG A 13 -4.35 -4.91 -3.95
CA ARG A 13 -4.17 -4.82 -2.50
C ARG A 13 -2.70 -4.69 -2.15
N CYS A 14 -2.36 -3.59 -1.49
CA CYS A 14 -1.02 -3.33 -0.95
C CYS A 14 -1.07 -3.56 0.54
N THR A 15 -0.27 -4.49 1.06
CA THR A 15 -0.28 -4.87 2.47
C THR A 15 1.04 -4.49 3.13
N GLY A 16 0.95 -3.91 4.35
CA GLY A 16 2.09 -3.61 5.19
C GLY A 16 1.96 -4.28 6.56
N THR A 17 3.06 -4.83 7.06
CA THR A 17 3.09 -5.48 8.38
C THR A 17 4.11 -4.77 9.25
N PHE A 18 3.70 -4.45 10.48
CA PHE A 18 4.54 -3.75 11.46
C PHE A 18 4.74 -4.65 12.67
N ALA A 19 5.99 -4.78 13.11
CA ALA A 19 6.34 -5.64 14.23
C ALA A 19 7.42 -4.98 15.09
N ALA A 20 7.39 -5.26 16.39
CA ALA A 20 8.46 -4.93 17.31
C ALA A 20 9.05 -6.25 17.83
N ASN A 21 10.35 -6.44 17.65
CA ASN A 21 11.01 -7.71 17.94
C ASN A 21 10.37 -8.85 17.15
N VAL A 22 9.68 -9.78 17.83
CA VAL A 22 9.07 -10.95 17.20
C VAL A 22 7.54 -10.89 17.19
N ALA A 23 6.95 -9.81 17.69
CA ALA A 23 5.50 -9.66 17.80
C ALA A 23 4.98 -8.50 16.96
N ASN A 24 3.84 -8.70 16.32
CA ASN A 24 3.17 -7.61 15.62
C ASN A 24 2.60 -6.61 16.62
N VAL A 25 2.69 -5.33 16.29
CA VAL A 25 2.21 -4.25 17.14
C VAL A 25 1.44 -3.23 16.29
N ASN A 26 0.61 -2.42 16.95
CA ASN A 26 -0.02 -1.28 16.31
C ASN A 26 0.83 -0.04 16.60
N PRO A 27 1.50 0.54 15.60
CA PRO A 27 2.25 1.79 15.79
C PRO A 27 1.33 2.96 16.18
N ASP A 28 1.91 4.04 16.66
CA ASP A 28 1.14 5.23 17.06
C ASP A 28 0.50 5.92 15.86
N ALA A 29 1.18 5.93 14.73
CA ALA A 29 0.65 6.49 13.48
C ALA A 29 1.07 5.61 12.30
N ILE A 30 0.16 5.40 11.37
CA ILE A 30 0.38 4.63 10.16
C ILE A 30 0.00 5.49 8.96
N MET A 31 0.89 5.57 7.99
CA MET A 31 0.67 6.29 6.74
C MET A 31 1.00 5.40 5.56
N PHE A 32 0.36 5.69 4.43
CA PHE A 32 0.58 5.03 3.15
C PHE A 32 0.57 6.05 2.05
N LYS A 33 1.51 5.96 1.11
CA LYS A 33 1.46 6.75 -0.12
C LYS A 33 1.69 5.87 -1.32
N VAL A 34 1.06 6.25 -2.43
CA VAL A 34 1.22 5.57 -3.71
C VAL A 34 1.47 6.61 -4.78
N LYS A 35 2.42 6.32 -5.65
CA LYS A 35 2.77 7.15 -6.80
C LYS A 35 2.37 6.42 -8.07
N ALA A 36 1.49 7.03 -8.84
CA ALA A 36 1.03 6.51 -10.13
C ALA A 36 2.09 6.73 -11.21
N PRO A 37 2.00 6.02 -12.35
CA PRO A 37 2.96 6.19 -13.45
C PRO A 37 3.07 7.63 -13.95
N SER A 38 1.99 8.41 -13.87
CA SER A 38 2.00 9.83 -14.26
C SER A 38 2.77 10.72 -13.29
N GLY A 39 3.13 10.20 -12.11
CA GLY A 39 3.77 10.97 -11.05
C GLY A 39 2.83 11.47 -9.98
N ALA A 40 1.54 11.27 -10.12
CA ALA A 40 0.55 11.69 -9.12
C ALA A 40 0.73 10.88 -7.83
N ILE A 41 0.79 11.56 -6.69
CA ILE A 41 0.98 10.94 -5.38
C ILE A 41 -0.28 11.13 -4.54
N THR A 42 -0.75 10.03 -3.95
CA THR A 42 -1.87 10.03 -3.01
C THR A 42 -1.37 9.50 -1.66
N THR A 43 -1.71 10.19 -0.58
CA THR A 43 -1.29 9.81 0.77
C THR A 43 -2.52 9.55 1.63
N TYR A 44 -2.48 8.47 2.40
CA TYR A 44 -3.55 8.09 3.34
C TYR A 44 -2.99 7.99 4.74
N THR A 45 -3.82 8.36 5.73
CA THR A 45 -3.48 8.27 7.16
C THR A 45 -4.51 7.39 7.85
N TYR A 46 -4.06 6.40 8.61
CA TYR A 46 -4.96 5.52 9.34
C TYR A 46 -5.77 6.30 10.37
N GLY A 47 -7.06 6.02 10.40
CA GLY A 47 -8.00 6.73 11.28
C GLY A 47 -8.63 7.96 10.64
N THR A 48 -8.00 8.54 9.61
CA THR A 48 -8.53 9.69 8.86
C THR A 48 -9.11 9.23 7.52
N ASP A 49 -8.39 8.36 6.83
CA ASP A 49 -8.78 7.85 5.51
C ASP A 49 -9.28 6.41 5.64
N ALA A 50 -10.53 6.19 5.28
CA ALA A 50 -11.15 4.86 5.37
C ALA A 50 -10.50 3.82 4.45
N ALA A 51 -9.79 4.26 3.40
CA ALA A 51 -9.11 3.37 2.47
C ALA A 51 -7.94 2.61 3.11
N LEU A 52 -7.35 3.15 4.17
CA LEU A 52 -6.28 2.47 4.91
C LEU A 52 -6.92 1.66 6.03
N VAL A 53 -6.91 0.34 5.88
CA VAL A 53 -7.65 -0.60 6.71
C VAL A 53 -6.71 -1.46 7.55
N ARG A 54 -7.05 -1.66 8.83
CA ARG A 54 -6.33 -2.58 9.69
C ARG A 54 -6.98 -3.96 9.60
N ASP A 55 -6.21 -4.96 9.19
CA ASP A 55 -6.68 -6.35 9.08
C ASP A 55 -6.50 -7.13 10.39
N ALA A 56 -5.40 -6.85 11.09
CA ALA A 56 -5.06 -7.47 12.37
C ALA A 56 -4.04 -6.56 13.06
N THR A 57 -3.63 -6.94 14.28
CA THR A 57 -2.58 -6.19 14.98
C THR A 57 -1.33 -6.10 14.11
N GLY A 58 -0.93 -4.88 13.78
CA GLY A 58 0.25 -4.62 12.97
C GLY A 58 0.10 -4.93 11.48
N VAL A 59 -1.09 -5.30 11.00
CA VAL A 59 -1.30 -5.64 9.59
C VAL A 59 -2.33 -4.69 8.98
N PHE A 60 -1.91 -3.97 7.95
CA PHE A 60 -2.72 -2.96 7.29
C PHE A 60 -2.69 -3.16 5.79
N HIS A 61 -3.74 -2.70 5.10
CA HIS A 61 -3.76 -2.71 3.65
C HIS A 61 -4.46 -1.48 3.08
N VAL A 62 -4.11 -1.18 1.83
CA VAL A 62 -4.81 -0.21 0.99
C VAL A 62 -5.06 -0.88 -0.35
N ASP A 63 -6.30 -0.80 -0.84
CA ASP A 63 -6.65 -1.27 -2.18
C ASP A 63 -6.53 -0.11 -3.15
N VAL A 64 -5.61 -0.24 -4.11
CA VAL A 64 -5.31 0.80 -5.09
C VAL A 64 -6.00 0.47 -6.40
N ASN A 65 -6.79 1.41 -6.92
CA ASN A 65 -7.44 1.25 -8.21
C ASN A 65 -6.42 1.55 -9.32
N ALA A 66 -6.10 0.54 -10.13
CA ALA A 66 -5.13 0.65 -11.21
C ALA A 66 -5.77 1.35 -12.42
N THR A 67 -5.67 2.67 -12.49
CA THR A 67 -6.30 3.47 -13.54
C THR A 67 -5.36 3.84 -14.68
N GLU A 68 -4.05 3.60 -14.54
CA GLU A 68 -3.04 3.97 -15.53
C GLU A 68 -2.14 2.78 -15.82
N ALA A 69 -1.68 2.69 -17.06
CA ALA A 69 -0.65 1.71 -17.42
C ALA A 69 0.71 2.23 -16.99
N GLY A 70 1.56 1.33 -16.49
CA GLY A 70 2.91 1.65 -16.04
C GLY A 70 3.18 1.16 -14.64
N GLN A 71 4.23 1.66 -14.03
CA GLN A 71 4.65 1.20 -12.71
C GLN A 71 4.12 2.09 -11.60
N TYR A 72 3.46 1.47 -10.64
CA TYR A 72 3.05 2.10 -9.39
C TYR A 72 4.09 1.76 -8.32
N VAL A 73 4.40 2.74 -7.48
CA VAL A 73 5.32 2.58 -6.33
C VAL A 73 4.56 3.01 -5.09
N TYR A 74 4.66 2.23 -4.01
CA TYR A 74 3.98 2.59 -2.77
C TYR A 74 4.90 2.40 -1.57
N ARG A 75 4.55 3.07 -0.49
CA ARG A 75 5.29 3.00 0.76
C ARG A 75 4.34 3.09 1.95
N PHE A 76 4.47 2.16 2.88
CA PHE A 76 3.92 2.26 4.22
C PHE A 76 5.00 2.76 5.15
N TRP A 77 4.64 3.62 6.09
CA TRP A 77 5.56 3.97 7.17
C TRP A 77 4.76 4.28 8.44
N SER A 78 5.43 4.16 9.57
CA SER A 78 4.83 4.30 10.88
C SER A 78 5.74 5.06 11.83
N THR A 79 5.17 5.51 12.93
CA THR A 79 5.90 6.17 14.02
C THR A 79 5.53 5.52 15.35
N GLY A 80 6.37 5.68 16.38
CA GLY A 80 6.15 5.10 17.70
C GLY A 80 6.59 3.65 17.77
N ILE A 81 5.90 2.86 18.59
CA ILE A 81 6.18 1.43 18.73
C ILE A 81 6.01 0.76 17.38
N GLY A 82 6.98 -0.08 17.02
CA GLY A 82 6.97 -0.75 15.74
C GLY A 82 7.26 0.17 14.57
N GLN A 83 7.98 1.26 14.82
CA GLN A 83 8.34 2.19 13.75
C GLN A 83 9.08 1.44 12.65
N ALA A 84 8.57 1.57 11.43
CA ALA A 84 9.10 0.86 10.28
C ALA A 84 8.65 1.52 8.99
N ALA A 85 9.28 1.12 7.89
CA ALA A 85 8.87 1.52 6.56
C ALA A 85 9.01 0.32 5.63
N ALA A 86 8.07 0.17 4.71
CA ALA A 86 8.09 -0.88 3.72
C ALA A 86 7.66 -0.30 2.38
N GLU A 87 8.43 -0.59 1.33
CA GLU A 87 8.13 -0.13 -0.01
C GLU A 87 7.80 -1.32 -0.90
N GLY A 88 6.97 -1.07 -1.90
CA GLY A 88 6.63 -2.07 -2.89
C GLY A 88 6.30 -1.41 -4.22
N GLN A 89 6.10 -2.24 -5.22
CA GLN A 89 5.76 -1.77 -6.54
C GLN A 89 4.93 -2.82 -7.26
N PHE A 90 4.13 -2.37 -8.23
CA PHE A 90 3.43 -3.28 -9.13
C PHE A 90 3.31 -2.64 -10.51
N LEU A 91 3.20 -3.50 -11.51
CA LEU A 91 3.12 -3.08 -12.91
C LEU A 91 1.69 -3.26 -13.41
N VAL A 92 1.19 -2.24 -14.10
CA VAL A 92 -0.10 -2.29 -14.78
C VAL A 92 0.16 -2.25 -16.28
N LYS A 93 -0.25 -3.29 -16.97
CA LYS A 93 -0.04 -3.39 -18.41
C LYS A 93 -1.10 -2.62 -19.18
N LEU A 94 -0.73 -2.17 -20.37
CA LEU A 94 -1.67 -1.50 -21.25
C LEU A 94 -2.72 -2.50 -21.76
N THR A 95 -3.99 -2.13 -21.66
CA THR A 95 -5.06 -2.95 -22.21
C THR A 95 -5.17 -2.73 -23.72
N LEU A 96 -5.61 -3.76 -24.43
CA LEU A 96 -5.83 -3.71 -25.87
C LEU A 96 -7.31 -3.50 -26.25
N PHE A 97 -8.15 -3.28 -25.28
CA PHE A 97 -9.57 -3.02 -25.52
C PHE A 97 -9.90 -1.54 -25.54
#